data_83853557a2134b43c1c3184b20c80f69
#
_entry.id   83853557a2134b43c1c3184b20c80f69
#
_cell.length_a   1.000
_cell.length_b   1.000
_cell.length_c   1.000
_cell.angle_alpha   90.00
_cell.angle_beta   90.00
_cell.angle_gamma   90.00
#
_symmetry.space_group_name_H-M   'P 1'
#
loop_
_entity.id
_entity.type
_entity.pdbx_description
1 polymer ?
#
loop_
_entity_poly.entity_id
_entity_poly.type
_entity_poly.pdbx_seq_one_letter_code
_entity_poly.pdbx_strand_id
1 'polypeptide(L)'
;MKSYLCSALGRRGLLGSVTLGLVVLGLIAVSAAVPPPLAVRDPRVSVRWLGAVADPSRACRLAKDPRDQSLYYLTLGGGIYRLEIRPGEGQSVSHLIADSRQHGETNTMGFDIGPEGTFYLVANRTSRQNDALTSARILRGERIEGSSARRWSLVARTAEYGRSKTAFDHVFNAVEVSPDGATLLLNSGSRTDHGEIQSAKGIFPGLREDPLTSAIFRVPASANELFLPRDLVALKAAGLVFCEGIRNTFDLRFSPEGELFGAENGPDRHMSDELNWLREGRHYGFPWRMGGADNPQQFPDYDPALDKLLDTRFTAVKAGHFYNDPTFPPAPAVMTEPIRNLGPDADKFRNPVDGEIKDASDLGVPMFTFSSHRSPLGVVFDETRTMAAPYRGDAFVLGYMDGDENGAAYAGPFMDASEDLLHLRLSRVGDNYEATVTKVVTGFNNPIDTEVIGQRIYVISYGVPFAIWEITMPVSLDVQLSHFSWTPLGYSFAIDAPRGGNTSLQISSNLVDWSTLWTSELTVGTTYYLDGSADLSPGARFYRTLSPASASR
;
A
#
# COMPACT_ATOMS: atom_id res chain seq x y z
N MET A 1 -8.64 -0.10 12.42
CA MET A 1 -9.44 -0.62 11.31
C MET A 1 -10.62 -1.51 11.72
N LYS A 2 -10.47 -2.56 12.53
CA LYS A 2 -11.61 -3.40 12.98
C LYS A 2 -12.67 -2.67 13.83
N SER A 3 -12.32 -1.74 14.68
CA SER A 3 -13.27 -1.02 15.55
C SER A 3 -14.08 0.05 14.82
N TYR A 4 -13.59 0.60 13.74
CA TYR A 4 -14.37 1.48 12.88
C TYR A 4 -15.43 0.70 12.08
N LEU A 5 -15.24 -0.61 11.91
CA LEU A 5 -16.15 -1.48 11.14
C LEU A 5 -17.30 -2.06 11.98
N CYS A 6 -17.21 -2.08 13.32
CA CYS A 6 -18.22 -2.66 14.20
C CYS A 6 -19.34 -1.71 14.67
N SER A 7 -19.19 -0.38 14.50
CA SER A 7 -20.18 0.57 15.03
C SER A 7 -21.42 0.81 14.15
N ALA A 8 -21.48 0.24 12.95
CA ALA A 8 -22.58 0.42 12.01
C ALA A 8 -23.74 -0.60 12.11
N LEU A 9 -23.69 -1.55 13.05
CA LEU A 9 -24.78 -2.51 13.29
C LEU A 9 -25.57 -2.13 14.54
N GLY A 10 -26.48 -1.19 14.38
CA GLY A 10 -27.48 -0.81 15.37
C GLY A 10 -28.44 -1.98 15.68
N ARG A 11 -28.57 -2.28 16.96
CA ARG A 11 -29.58 -3.18 17.52
C ARG A 11 -31.00 -2.74 17.15
N ARG A 12 -31.77 -3.61 16.52
CA ARG A 12 -33.23 -3.68 16.73
C ARG A 12 -33.64 -5.14 16.89
N GLY A 13 -33.97 -5.49 18.12
CA GLY A 13 -34.68 -6.70 18.42
C GLY A 13 -36.16 -6.50 18.13
N LEU A 14 -36.83 -7.50 17.57
CA LEU A 14 -38.29 -7.69 17.65
C LEU A 14 -38.59 -9.18 17.68
N LEU A 15 -39.27 -9.58 18.75
CA LEU A 15 -39.98 -10.84 18.87
C LEU A 15 -41.22 -10.81 17.96
N GLY A 16 -41.58 -11.95 17.36
CA GLY A 16 -42.90 -12.09 16.75
C GLY A 16 -43.07 -13.32 15.86
N SER A 17 -43.70 -14.34 16.41
CA SER A 17 -44.63 -15.29 15.78
C SER A 17 -44.24 -16.10 14.52
N VAL A 18 -44.21 -17.41 14.70
CA VAL A 18 -44.12 -18.45 13.67
C VAL A 18 -45.42 -18.52 12.88
N THR A 19 -45.34 -18.33 11.55
CA THR A 19 -46.39 -18.77 10.61
C THR A 19 -45.69 -19.50 9.46
N LEU A 20 -46.09 -20.79 9.30
CA LEU A 20 -45.60 -21.67 8.24
C LEU A 20 -46.19 -21.21 6.90
N GLY A 21 -45.36 -20.58 6.04
CA GLY A 21 -45.71 -20.23 4.69
C GLY A 21 -44.71 -20.82 3.70
N LEU A 22 -45.22 -21.50 2.69
CA LEU A 22 -44.45 -22.04 1.55
C LEU A 22 -43.53 -20.95 0.99
N VAL A 23 -42.21 -21.13 1.14
CA VAL A 23 -41.22 -20.26 0.51
C VAL A 23 -40.93 -20.78 -0.90
N VAL A 24 -41.52 -20.14 -1.89
CA VAL A 24 -41.04 -20.17 -3.26
C VAL A 24 -39.69 -19.46 -3.25
N LEU A 25 -38.60 -20.21 -3.40
CA LEU A 25 -37.26 -19.66 -3.62
C LEU A 25 -37.21 -18.94 -4.98
N GLY A 26 -37.67 -17.69 -5.00
CA GLY A 26 -37.28 -16.78 -6.02
C GLY A 26 -35.82 -16.37 -5.77
N LEU A 27 -34.90 -16.78 -6.64
CA LEU A 27 -33.58 -16.20 -6.76
C LEU A 27 -33.77 -14.69 -7.08
N ILE A 28 -33.81 -13.85 -6.06
CA ILE A 28 -33.62 -12.43 -6.23
C ILE A 28 -32.12 -12.29 -6.54
N ALA A 29 -31.77 -12.20 -7.81
CA ALA A 29 -30.50 -11.64 -8.21
C ALA A 29 -30.50 -10.20 -7.68
N VAL A 30 -29.83 -9.97 -6.56
CA VAL A 30 -29.49 -8.60 -6.12
C VAL A 30 -28.58 -8.08 -7.21
N SER A 31 -29.13 -7.32 -8.16
CA SER A 31 -28.35 -6.52 -9.07
C SER A 31 -27.49 -5.61 -8.21
N ALA A 32 -26.17 -5.83 -8.19
CA ALA A 32 -25.25 -4.93 -7.53
C ALA A 32 -25.49 -3.53 -8.12
N ALA A 33 -25.78 -2.57 -7.26
CA ALA A 33 -25.96 -1.20 -7.72
C ALA A 33 -24.68 -0.75 -8.41
N VAL A 34 -24.83 -0.17 -9.60
CA VAL A 34 -23.69 0.42 -10.32
C VAL A 34 -23.17 1.58 -9.48
N PRO A 35 -21.88 1.61 -9.15
CA PRO A 35 -21.31 2.70 -8.37
C PRO A 35 -21.37 4.02 -9.17
N PRO A 36 -21.35 5.19 -8.50
CA PRO A 36 -21.22 6.48 -9.17
C PRO A 36 -19.97 6.53 -10.06
N PRO A 37 -20.00 7.27 -11.17
CA PRO A 37 -18.83 7.42 -12.03
C PRO A 37 -17.71 8.16 -11.29
N LEU A 38 -16.49 7.71 -11.47
CA LEU A 38 -15.30 8.37 -10.94
C LEU A 38 -14.92 9.59 -11.80
N ALA A 39 -14.35 10.61 -11.17
CA ALA A 39 -13.85 11.78 -11.88
C ALA A 39 -12.37 11.60 -12.23
N VAL A 40 -12.01 11.85 -13.49
CA VAL A 40 -10.66 11.69 -14.03
C VAL A 40 -10.06 13.08 -14.31
N ARG A 41 -8.82 13.32 -13.88
CA ARG A 41 -8.14 14.62 -14.08
C ARG A 41 -7.36 14.69 -15.39
N ASP A 42 -6.78 13.57 -15.86
CA ASP A 42 -6.09 13.51 -17.14
C ASP A 42 -7.00 12.85 -18.19
N PRO A 43 -7.40 13.55 -19.27
CA PRO A 43 -8.32 13.02 -20.29
C PRO A 43 -7.76 11.80 -21.05
N ARG A 44 -6.48 11.47 -20.92
CA ARG A 44 -5.86 10.28 -21.49
C ARG A 44 -6.09 9.02 -20.64
N VAL A 45 -6.49 9.20 -19.38
CA VAL A 45 -6.82 8.11 -18.45
C VAL A 45 -8.28 7.71 -18.66
N SER A 46 -8.57 6.43 -18.65
CA SER A 46 -9.94 5.92 -18.65
C SER A 46 -10.19 5.00 -17.47
N VAL A 47 -11.44 4.99 -17.00
CA VAL A 47 -11.86 4.21 -15.82
C VAL A 47 -13.00 3.29 -16.22
N ARG A 48 -12.95 2.05 -15.75
CA ARG A 48 -13.99 1.05 -15.97
C ARG A 48 -14.34 0.33 -14.68
N TRP A 49 -15.60 0.19 -14.35
CA TRP A 49 -16.07 -0.69 -13.30
C TRP A 49 -16.04 -2.14 -13.78
N LEU A 50 -15.36 -3.02 -13.03
CA LEU A 50 -15.23 -4.45 -13.37
C LEU A 50 -16.31 -5.32 -12.73
N GLY A 51 -17.01 -4.82 -11.73
CA GLY A 51 -18.03 -5.56 -11.01
C GLY A 51 -17.90 -5.44 -9.50
N ALA A 52 -18.81 -6.09 -8.79
CA ALA A 52 -18.78 -6.17 -7.34
C ALA A 52 -17.90 -7.33 -6.86
N VAL A 53 -17.37 -7.20 -5.65
CA VAL A 53 -16.71 -8.29 -4.92
C VAL A 53 -17.71 -9.42 -4.65
N ALA A 54 -17.33 -10.67 -4.94
CA ALA A 54 -18.23 -11.82 -4.82
C ALA A 54 -18.54 -12.22 -3.38
N ASP A 55 -17.69 -11.85 -2.42
CA ASP A 55 -17.78 -12.28 -1.02
C ASP A 55 -18.23 -11.11 -0.12
N PRO A 56 -19.30 -11.30 0.69
CA PRO A 56 -19.79 -10.28 1.61
C PRO A 56 -18.81 -9.95 2.75
N SER A 57 -17.76 -10.77 2.96
CA SER A 57 -16.74 -10.52 3.99
C SER A 57 -15.73 -9.43 3.62
N ARG A 58 -15.94 -8.74 2.52
CA ARG A 58 -15.19 -7.60 2.03
C ARG A 58 -13.76 -7.93 1.57
N ALA A 59 -13.44 -7.61 0.33
CA ALA A 59 -12.09 -7.69 -0.18
C ALA A 59 -11.21 -6.61 0.45
N CYS A 60 -9.96 -6.97 0.75
CA CYS A 60 -9.02 -6.07 1.44
C CYS A 60 -7.62 -6.07 0.82
N ARG A 61 -7.31 -6.99 -0.10
CA ARG A 61 -6.03 -7.04 -0.82
C ARG A 61 -6.23 -7.44 -2.27
N LEU A 62 -5.43 -6.84 -3.15
CA LEU A 62 -5.15 -7.28 -4.50
C LEU A 62 -3.74 -7.85 -4.58
N ALA A 63 -3.53 -8.83 -5.46
CA ALA A 63 -2.19 -9.30 -5.83
C ALA A 63 -2.23 -9.86 -7.25
N LYS A 64 -1.15 -9.67 -8.00
CA LYS A 64 -0.97 -10.31 -9.32
C LYS A 64 -0.08 -11.53 -9.23
N ASP A 65 -0.38 -12.57 -9.99
CA ASP A 65 0.56 -13.65 -10.21
C ASP A 65 1.64 -13.17 -11.22
N PRO A 66 2.91 -13.04 -10.83
CA PRO A 66 3.94 -12.49 -11.71
C PRO A 66 4.16 -13.29 -13.01
N ARG A 67 3.78 -14.58 -13.02
CA ARG A 67 4.03 -15.49 -14.14
C ARG A 67 3.04 -15.34 -15.31
N ASP A 68 1.78 -15.06 -15.01
CA ASP A 68 0.70 -15.00 -16.01
C ASP A 68 -0.13 -13.72 -15.93
N GLN A 69 0.22 -12.82 -15.01
CA GLN A 69 -0.44 -11.53 -14.76
C GLN A 69 -1.92 -11.70 -14.35
N SER A 70 -2.31 -12.87 -13.84
CA SER A 70 -3.65 -13.08 -13.29
C SER A 70 -3.84 -12.26 -12.02
N LEU A 71 -4.97 -11.58 -11.92
CA LEU A 71 -5.33 -10.76 -10.76
C LEU A 71 -6.11 -11.58 -9.73
N TYR A 72 -5.70 -11.47 -8.49
CA TYR A 72 -6.35 -12.10 -7.34
C TYR A 72 -6.76 -11.06 -6.31
N TYR A 73 -7.76 -11.40 -5.49
CA TYR A 73 -8.08 -10.62 -4.30
C TYR A 73 -8.37 -11.52 -3.09
N LEU A 74 -8.01 -11.00 -1.92
CA LEU A 74 -8.26 -11.60 -0.61
C LEU A 74 -9.44 -10.91 0.06
N THR A 75 -10.28 -11.68 0.76
CA THR A 75 -11.33 -11.16 1.64
C THR A 75 -10.98 -11.35 3.12
N LEU A 76 -11.52 -10.52 4.01
CA LEU A 76 -11.31 -10.63 5.46
C LEU A 76 -11.73 -11.99 6.03
N GLY A 77 -12.69 -12.67 5.38
CA GLY A 77 -13.15 -14.02 5.75
C GLY A 77 -12.21 -15.15 5.35
N GLY A 78 -11.15 -14.85 4.58
CA GLY A 78 -10.17 -15.82 4.11
C GLY A 78 -10.43 -16.33 2.69
N GLY A 79 -11.43 -15.82 1.99
CA GLY A 79 -11.64 -16.15 0.57
C GLY A 79 -10.56 -15.53 -0.33
N ILE A 80 -9.92 -16.35 -1.15
CA ILE A 80 -8.98 -15.92 -2.19
C ILE A 80 -9.62 -16.21 -3.54
N TYR A 81 -9.82 -15.16 -4.33
CA TYR A 81 -10.50 -15.23 -5.61
C TYR A 81 -9.56 -14.78 -6.74
N ARG A 82 -9.61 -15.49 -7.87
CA ARG A 82 -9.04 -15.03 -9.13
C ARG A 82 -10.11 -14.24 -9.88
N LEU A 83 -9.75 -13.05 -10.37
CA LEU A 83 -10.63 -12.20 -11.17
C LEU A 83 -10.42 -12.49 -12.67
N GLU A 84 -11.43 -13.03 -13.34
CA GLU A 84 -11.48 -13.13 -14.79
C GLU A 84 -12.06 -11.83 -15.35
N ILE A 85 -11.21 -11.01 -15.96
CA ILE A 85 -11.59 -9.72 -16.52
C ILE A 85 -12.14 -9.93 -17.93
N ARG A 86 -13.39 -9.51 -18.16
CA ARG A 86 -14.06 -9.60 -19.47
C ARG A 86 -14.26 -8.21 -20.08
N PRO A 87 -14.44 -8.11 -21.40
CA PRO A 87 -14.84 -6.85 -22.03
C PRO A 87 -16.19 -6.35 -21.51
N GLY A 88 -16.36 -5.03 -21.42
CA GLY A 88 -17.56 -4.38 -20.95
C GLY A 88 -17.63 -4.16 -19.43
N GLU A 89 -18.43 -3.19 -19.02
CA GLU A 89 -18.61 -2.84 -17.61
C GLU A 89 -19.35 -3.94 -16.84
N GLY A 90 -18.92 -4.19 -15.59
CA GLY A 90 -19.54 -5.18 -14.71
C GLY A 90 -19.44 -6.64 -15.17
N GLN A 91 -18.56 -6.94 -16.13
CA GLN A 91 -18.46 -8.26 -16.77
C GLN A 91 -17.38 -9.17 -16.19
N SER A 92 -16.62 -8.76 -15.16
CA SER A 92 -15.64 -9.63 -14.53
C SER A 92 -16.32 -10.76 -13.74
N VAL A 93 -15.63 -11.89 -13.62
CA VAL A 93 -16.09 -13.05 -12.87
C VAL A 93 -15.06 -13.44 -11.83
N SER A 94 -15.52 -13.59 -10.59
CA SER A 94 -14.67 -14.02 -9.48
C SER A 94 -14.73 -15.54 -9.32
N HIS A 95 -13.58 -16.22 -9.39
CA HIS A 95 -13.44 -17.64 -9.20
C HIS A 95 -12.77 -17.92 -7.85
N LEU A 96 -13.47 -18.57 -6.93
CA LEU A 96 -12.92 -18.97 -5.63
C LEU A 96 -11.78 -19.98 -5.84
N ILE A 97 -10.59 -19.65 -5.36
CA ILE A 97 -9.40 -20.51 -5.44
C ILE A 97 -9.11 -21.21 -4.12
N ALA A 98 -9.26 -20.48 -3.00
CA ALA A 98 -9.10 -21.04 -1.65
C ALA A 98 -9.95 -20.25 -0.65
N ASP A 99 -10.28 -20.88 0.46
CA ASP A 99 -10.95 -20.25 1.58
C ASP A 99 -10.45 -20.79 2.93
N SER A 100 -11.05 -20.33 4.01
CA SER A 100 -10.68 -20.73 5.38
C SER A 100 -10.81 -22.24 5.65
N ARG A 101 -11.55 -23.00 4.84
CA ARG A 101 -11.64 -24.47 4.98
C ARG A 101 -10.36 -25.16 4.48
N GLN A 102 -9.64 -24.56 3.50
CA GLN A 102 -8.39 -25.11 2.98
C GLN A 102 -7.18 -24.65 3.78
N HIS A 103 -7.07 -23.37 4.14
CA HIS A 103 -5.88 -22.84 4.84
C HIS A 103 -6.07 -22.67 6.36
N GLY A 104 -7.29 -22.85 6.89
CA GLY A 104 -7.56 -22.87 8.32
C GLY A 104 -7.61 -21.50 9.01
N GLU A 105 -7.58 -20.38 8.25
CA GLU A 105 -7.54 -19.04 8.82
C GLU A 105 -8.74 -18.19 8.42
N THR A 106 -9.22 -17.42 9.37
CA THR A 106 -10.13 -16.29 9.20
C THR A 106 -9.45 -15.03 9.72
N ASN A 107 -10.02 -13.86 9.49
CA ASN A 107 -9.38 -12.59 9.86
C ASN A 107 -8.03 -12.38 9.15
N THR A 108 -8.06 -12.60 7.86
CA THR A 108 -6.93 -12.45 6.95
C THR A 108 -6.83 -11.00 6.49
N MET A 109 -5.61 -10.46 6.43
CA MET A 109 -5.39 -9.05 6.12
C MET A 109 -4.22 -8.80 5.16
N GLY A 110 -3.19 -9.63 5.15
CA GLY A 110 -2.06 -9.53 4.22
C GLY A 110 -2.12 -10.64 3.18
N PHE A 111 -1.82 -10.31 1.92
CA PHE A 111 -1.78 -11.27 0.82
C PHE A 111 -0.84 -10.76 -0.27
N ASP A 112 0.03 -11.64 -0.73
CA ASP A 112 0.90 -11.39 -1.87
C ASP A 112 1.26 -12.70 -2.58
N ILE A 113 1.80 -12.61 -3.79
CA ILE A 113 2.14 -13.74 -4.65
C ILE A 113 3.60 -13.64 -5.09
N GLY A 114 4.41 -14.58 -4.62
CA GLY A 114 5.83 -14.64 -4.99
C GLY A 114 6.07 -15.01 -6.46
N PRO A 115 7.33 -14.86 -6.94
CA PRO A 115 7.71 -15.05 -8.35
C PRO A 115 7.29 -16.39 -8.95
N GLU A 116 7.31 -17.47 -8.13
CA GLU A 116 6.89 -18.81 -8.55
C GLU A 116 5.38 -19.06 -8.46
N GLY A 117 4.58 -18.00 -8.20
CA GLY A 117 3.12 -18.08 -8.01
C GLY A 117 2.71 -18.73 -6.70
N THR A 118 3.58 -18.71 -5.71
CA THR A 118 3.29 -19.13 -4.34
C THR A 118 2.53 -18.03 -3.62
N PHE A 119 1.40 -18.38 -3.01
CA PHE A 119 0.60 -17.44 -2.22
C PHE A 119 1.19 -17.29 -0.81
N TYR A 120 1.21 -16.06 -0.31
CA TYR A 120 1.53 -15.76 1.08
C TYR A 120 0.36 -15.04 1.73
N LEU A 121 -0.03 -15.51 2.91
CA LEU A 121 -1.23 -15.06 3.61
C LEU A 121 -0.89 -14.71 5.06
N VAL A 122 -1.32 -13.53 5.51
CA VAL A 122 -1.22 -13.12 6.91
C VAL A 122 -2.61 -13.12 7.54
N ALA A 123 -2.72 -13.79 8.68
CA ALA A 123 -3.94 -13.87 9.46
C ALA A 123 -3.69 -13.58 10.94
N ASN A 124 -4.65 -12.96 11.61
CA ASN A 124 -4.59 -12.65 13.03
C ASN A 124 -5.57 -13.49 13.83
N ARG A 125 -5.12 -14.08 14.92
CA ARG A 125 -5.95 -14.88 15.83
C ARG A 125 -6.07 -14.19 17.18
N THR A 126 -7.28 -13.79 17.55
CA THR A 126 -7.56 -13.39 18.93
C THR A 126 -7.54 -14.61 19.83
N SER A 127 -6.85 -14.54 20.96
CA SER A 127 -6.79 -15.63 21.94
C SER A 127 -8.19 -15.98 22.45
N ARG A 128 -8.48 -17.26 22.55
CA ARG A 128 -9.75 -17.75 23.09
C ARG A 128 -9.84 -17.62 24.61
N GLN A 129 -8.70 -17.60 25.30
CA GLN A 129 -8.60 -17.50 26.75
C GLN A 129 -8.61 -16.05 27.23
N ASN A 130 -8.03 -15.15 26.44
CA ASN A 130 -7.96 -13.73 26.77
C ASN A 130 -8.03 -12.89 25.49
N ASP A 131 -9.14 -12.23 25.25
CA ASP A 131 -9.40 -11.41 24.05
C ASP A 131 -8.57 -10.12 24.01
N ALA A 132 -7.77 -9.83 25.04
CA ALA A 132 -6.74 -8.81 25.01
C ALA A 132 -5.41 -9.30 24.42
N LEU A 133 -5.33 -10.57 24.03
CA LEU A 133 -4.18 -11.16 23.34
C LEU A 133 -4.52 -11.49 21.89
N THR A 134 -3.56 -11.30 21.01
CA THR A 134 -3.60 -11.71 19.61
C THR A 134 -2.28 -12.32 19.19
N SER A 135 -2.30 -13.09 18.10
CA SER A 135 -1.09 -13.60 17.45
C SER A 135 -1.27 -13.57 15.94
N ALA A 136 -0.18 -13.47 15.20
CA ALA A 136 -0.20 -13.59 13.75
C ALA A 136 0.25 -14.98 13.28
N ARG A 137 -0.25 -15.38 12.13
CA ARG A 137 0.17 -16.56 11.37
C ARG A 137 0.43 -16.17 9.93
N ILE A 138 1.56 -16.60 9.43
CA ILE A 138 2.00 -16.38 8.07
C ILE A 138 2.01 -17.74 7.37
N LEU A 139 1.21 -17.89 6.32
CA LEU A 139 1.04 -19.13 5.61
C LEU A 139 1.57 -19.03 4.18
N ARG A 140 2.02 -20.16 3.67
CA ARG A 140 2.44 -20.35 2.29
C ARG A 140 1.51 -21.35 1.60
N GLY A 141 0.95 -20.95 0.44
CA GLY A 141 0.09 -21.77 -0.42
C GLY A 141 0.82 -22.13 -1.72
N GLU A 142 1.54 -23.25 -1.72
CA GLU A 142 2.27 -23.75 -2.88
C GLU A 142 1.34 -24.32 -3.93
N ARG A 143 1.73 -24.16 -5.20
CA ARG A 143 0.97 -24.73 -6.32
C ARG A 143 1.01 -26.25 -6.28
N ILE A 144 -0.10 -26.85 -6.70
CA ILE A 144 -0.20 -28.27 -7.02
C ILE A 144 -0.25 -28.38 -8.55
N GLU A 145 0.67 -29.12 -9.14
CA GLU A 145 0.75 -29.29 -10.60
C GLU A 145 -0.58 -29.80 -11.15
N GLY A 146 -1.02 -29.21 -12.28
CA GLY A 146 -2.29 -29.56 -12.91
C GLY A 146 -3.55 -29.15 -12.17
N SER A 147 -3.45 -28.36 -11.08
CA SER A 147 -4.58 -27.95 -10.27
C SER A 147 -4.57 -26.44 -9.93
N SER A 148 -5.74 -25.85 -9.75
CA SER A 148 -5.88 -24.52 -9.14
C SER A 148 -5.75 -24.54 -7.61
N ALA A 149 -5.82 -25.72 -6.98
CA ALA A 149 -5.68 -25.88 -5.54
C ALA A 149 -4.26 -25.55 -5.06
N ARG A 150 -4.15 -25.30 -3.75
CA ARG A 150 -2.87 -24.97 -3.08
C ARG A 150 -2.61 -25.96 -1.94
N ARG A 151 -1.34 -26.30 -1.74
CA ARG A 151 -0.88 -26.98 -0.54
C ARG A 151 -0.45 -25.93 0.49
N TRP A 152 -1.16 -25.86 1.59
CA TRP A 152 -0.91 -24.85 2.62
C TRP A 152 0.04 -25.35 3.70
N SER A 153 0.98 -24.50 4.10
CA SER A 153 1.91 -24.74 5.21
C SER A 153 2.14 -23.45 6.01
N LEU A 154 2.53 -23.62 7.27
CA LEU A 154 2.86 -22.50 8.15
C LEU A 154 4.32 -22.08 7.92
N VAL A 155 4.53 -20.83 7.49
CA VAL A 155 5.88 -20.23 7.36
C VAL A 155 6.35 -19.74 8.71
N ALA A 156 5.53 -18.92 9.38
CA ALA A 156 5.87 -18.32 10.66
C ALA A 156 4.63 -18.07 11.53
N ARG A 157 4.88 -17.91 12.82
CA ARG A 157 3.87 -17.46 13.80
C ARG A 157 4.49 -16.62 14.88
N THR A 158 3.73 -15.68 15.43
CA THR A 158 4.17 -14.89 16.58
C THR A 158 3.79 -15.57 17.89
N ALA A 159 4.45 -15.17 18.98
CA ALA A 159 3.90 -15.29 20.32
C ALA A 159 2.57 -14.53 20.42
N GLU A 160 1.76 -14.84 21.42
CA GLU A 160 0.62 -13.99 21.78
C GLU A 160 1.15 -12.66 22.34
N TYR A 161 0.59 -11.53 21.86
CA TYR A 161 0.96 -10.19 22.30
C TYR A 161 -0.26 -9.34 22.67
N GLY A 162 0.00 -8.30 23.45
CA GLY A 162 -1.05 -7.50 24.04
C GLY A 162 -1.74 -6.54 23.07
N ARG A 163 -3.07 -6.61 22.98
CA ARG A 163 -3.90 -5.61 22.31
C ARG A 163 -4.26 -4.48 23.28
N SER A 164 -4.51 -3.29 22.76
CA SER A 164 -5.05 -2.17 23.52
C SER A 164 -6.54 -2.33 23.84
N LYS A 165 -7.26 -3.09 23.03
CA LYS A 165 -8.74 -3.17 22.99
C LYS A 165 -9.39 -1.82 22.64
N THR A 166 -8.68 -0.98 21.90
CA THR A 166 -9.17 0.28 21.34
C THR A 166 -9.33 0.19 19.82
N ALA A 167 -9.69 1.30 19.20
CA ALA A 167 -9.73 1.46 17.75
C ALA A 167 -8.36 1.35 17.07
N PHE A 168 -7.29 1.46 17.83
CA PHE A 168 -5.93 1.63 17.33
C PHE A 168 -5.11 0.34 17.27
N ASP A 169 -5.72 -0.83 17.54
CA ASP A 169 -5.06 -2.14 17.36
C ASP A 169 -4.89 -2.47 15.86
N HIS A 170 -3.75 -2.11 15.26
CA HIS A 170 -3.52 -2.30 13.82
C HIS A 170 -3.07 -3.69 13.43
N VAL A 171 -2.52 -4.49 14.31
CA VAL A 171 -2.10 -5.89 14.14
C VAL A 171 -1.20 -6.15 12.91
N PHE A 172 -0.90 -7.42 12.57
CA PHE A 172 -0.21 -7.77 11.33
C PHE A 172 -1.19 -7.64 10.15
N ASN A 173 -0.89 -6.76 9.18
CA ASN A 173 -1.85 -6.40 8.15
C ASN A 173 -1.32 -6.37 6.71
N ALA A 174 -0.01 -6.52 6.50
CA ALA A 174 0.57 -6.59 5.16
C ALA A 174 1.64 -7.67 5.07
N VAL A 175 1.84 -8.18 3.88
CA VAL A 175 3.00 -8.95 3.44
C VAL A 175 3.38 -8.50 2.04
N GLU A 176 4.67 -8.32 1.83
CA GLU A 176 5.28 -8.07 0.53
C GLU A 176 6.41 -9.07 0.32
N VAL A 177 6.41 -9.75 -0.81
CA VAL A 177 7.45 -10.70 -1.19
C VAL A 177 8.58 -9.97 -1.88
N SER A 178 9.83 -10.17 -1.43
CA SER A 178 10.97 -9.57 -2.12
C SER A 178 11.05 -10.00 -3.60
N PRO A 179 11.59 -9.16 -4.48
CA PRO A 179 11.64 -9.46 -5.92
C PRO A 179 12.34 -10.77 -6.28
N ASP A 180 13.28 -11.23 -5.46
CA ASP A 180 13.96 -12.53 -5.59
C ASP A 180 13.17 -13.70 -5.00
N GLY A 181 12.02 -13.45 -4.37
CA GLY A 181 11.18 -14.45 -3.72
C GLY A 181 11.74 -15.03 -2.43
N ALA A 182 12.87 -14.52 -1.93
CA ALA A 182 13.58 -15.12 -0.79
C ALA A 182 13.06 -14.65 0.58
N THR A 183 12.45 -13.47 0.64
CA THR A 183 12.11 -12.79 1.89
C THR A 183 10.65 -12.33 1.88
N LEU A 184 9.99 -12.45 3.02
CA LEU A 184 8.70 -11.83 3.31
C LEU A 184 8.91 -10.63 4.24
N LEU A 185 8.42 -9.47 3.84
CA LEU A 185 8.35 -8.28 4.68
C LEU A 185 6.93 -8.14 5.21
N LEU A 186 6.79 -8.03 6.52
CA LEU A 186 5.52 -8.12 7.23
C LEU A 186 5.30 -6.86 8.04
N ASN A 187 4.26 -6.09 7.74
CA ASN A 187 3.89 -4.99 8.61
C ASN A 187 3.12 -5.47 9.83
N SER A 188 3.55 -5.01 11.01
CA SER A 188 2.76 -5.03 12.24
C SER A 188 2.59 -3.61 12.74
N GLY A 189 1.39 -3.09 12.61
CA GLY A 189 1.09 -1.72 13.03
C GLY A 189 1.01 -1.58 14.56
N SER A 190 0.90 -0.32 15.02
CA SER A 190 0.85 0.03 16.43
C SER A 190 -0.38 -0.53 17.14
N ARG A 191 -0.27 -0.67 18.44
CA ARG A 191 -1.41 -0.95 19.34
C ARG A 191 -2.03 0.31 19.94
N THR A 192 -1.35 1.45 19.82
CA THR A 192 -1.81 2.75 20.35
C THR A 192 -2.03 3.76 19.22
N ASP A 193 -2.66 4.87 19.53
CA ASP A 193 -2.85 5.96 18.57
C ASP A 193 -1.53 6.72 18.32
N HIS A 194 -0.86 7.15 19.40
CA HIS A 194 0.35 7.98 19.36
C HIS A 194 1.38 7.63 20.46
N GLY A 195 1.35 6.39 20.98
CA GLY A 195 2.26 5.93 22.04
C GLY A 195 1.76 6.18 23.46
N GLU A 196 0.51 6.48 23.65
CA GLU A 196 -0.13 6.62 24.96
C GLU A 196 -0.21 5.27 25.68
N ILE A 197 -0.35 5.29 27.03
CA ILE A 197 -0.54 4.08 27.81
C ILE A 197 -1.94 3.50 27.57
N GLN A 198 -2.00 2.26 27.09
CA GLN A 198 -3.24 1.52 26.88
C GLN A 198 -3.24 0.23 27.69
N SER A 199 -3.87 0.27 28.86
CA SER A 199 -3.85 -0.85 29.81
C SER A 199 -4.74 -2.04 29.44
N ALA A 200 -5.54 -1.94 28.38
CA ALA A 200 -6.56 -2.95 28.02
C ALA A 200 -7.47 -3.30 29.23
N LYS A 201 -8.01 -2.27 29.89
CA LYS A 201 -8.82 -2.39 31.11
C LYS A 201 -8.06 -3.01 32.31
N GLY A 202 -6.78 -2.66 32.44
CA GLY A 202 -5.93 -3.07 33.56
C GLY A 202 -5.22 -4.42 33.35
N ILE A 203 -5.39 -5.10 32.20
CA ILE A 203 -4.69 -6.36 31.90
C ILE A 203 -3.19 -6.11 31.67
N PHE A 204 -2.84 -4.98 31.05
CA PHE A 204 -1.46 -4.58 30.73
C PHE A 204 -1.18 -3.18 31.30
N PRO A 205 -1.05 -3.02 32.61
CA PRO A 205 -0.78 -1.71 33.21
C PRO A 205 0.54 -1.14 32.70
N GLY A 206 0.50 0.11 32.24
CA GLY A 206 1.68 0.83 31.74
C GLY A 206 2.17 0.43 30.34
N LEU A 207 1.51 -0.49 29.65
CA LEU A 207 1.93 -0.90 28.30
C LEU A 207 1.54 0.14 27.24
N ARG A 208 2.53 0.60 26.47
CA ARG A 208 2.38 1.44 25.28
C ARG A 208 2.36 0.56 24.03
N GLU A 209 3.53 0.28 23.49
CA GLU A 209 3.69 -0.64 22.36
C GLU A 209 4.22 -2.00 22.84
N ASP A 210 3.94 -3.03 22.05
CA ASP A 210 4.39 -4.39 22.30
C ASP A 210 5.64 -4.69 21.44
N PRO A 211 6.58 -5.55 21.84
CA PRO A 211 7.70 -5.95 20.99
C PRO A 211 7.34 -6.46 19.59
N LEU A 212 6.09 -6.83 19.38
CA LEU A 212 5.56 -7.32 18.10
C LEU A 212 4.67 -6.30 17.36
N THR A 213 4.74 -5.01 17.74
CA THR A 213 4.02 -3.92 17.10
C THR A 213 4.96 -2.81 16.63
N SER A 214 4.48 -1.91 15.79
CA SER A 214 5.19 -0.70 15.30
C SER A 214 6.49 -1.01 14.56
N ALA A 215 6.52 -2.11 13.79
CA ALA A 215 7.71 -2.54 13.05
C ALA A 215 7.35 -3.28 11.75
N ILE A 216 8.29 -3.23 10.80
CA ILE A 216 8.33 -4.18 9.69
C ILE A 216 9.23 -5.35 10.09
N PHE A 217 8.68 -6.56 10.04
CA PHE A 217 9.43 -7.79 10.30
C PHE A 217 9.88 -8.41 8.98
N ARG A 218 11.00 -9.14 9.04
CA ARG A 218 11.57 -9.88 7.93
C ARG A 218 11.62 -11.36 8.25
N VAL A 219 11.04 -12.19 7.38
CA VAL A 219 10.98 -13.65 7.54
C VAL A 219 11.45 -14.32 6.24
N PRO A 220 12.34 -15.32 6.28
CA PRO A 220 12.66 -16.08 5.08
C PRO A 220 11.41 -16.75 4.50
N ALA A 221 11.17 -16.58 3.20
CA ALA A 221 9.99 -17.15 2.53
C ALA A 221 9.98 -18.69 2.56
N SER A 222 11.17 -19.30 2.68
CA SER A 222 11.37 -20.75 2.83
C SER A 222 11.23 -21.27 4.26
N ALA A 223 11.01 -20.39 5.25
CA ALA A 223 10.89 -20.80 6.64
C ALA A 223 9.75 -21.81 6.85
N ASN A 224 9.88 -22.62 7.89
CA ASN A 224 8.87 -23.59 8.29
C ASN A 224 8.65 -23.50 9.79
N GLU A 225 7.44 -23.08 10.18
CA GLU A 225 7.03 -22.86 11.57
C GLU A 225 7.93 -21.94 12.40
N LEU A 226 8.57 -20.94 11.75
CA LEU A 226 9.41 -19.96 12.43
C LEU A 226 8.61 -19.25 13.52
N PHE A 227 9.20 -19.17 14.72
CA PHE A 227 8.57 -18.52 15.86
C PHE A 227 9.16 -17.13 16.09
N LEU A 228 8.30 -16.09 16.10
CA LEU A 228 8.64 -14.73 16.46
C LEU A 228 8.29 -14.52 17.95
N PRO A 229 9.29 -14.44 18.86
CA PRO A 229 9.03 -14.25 20.27
C PRO A 229 8.54 -12.82 20.59
N ARG A 230 7.87 -12.66 21.73
CA ARG A 230 7.49 -11.35 22.27
C ARG A 230 8.68 -10.72 23.03
N ASP A 231 9.78 -10.58 22.33
CA ASP A 231 11.06 -10.07 22.86
C ASP A 231 11.82 -9.36 21.74
N LEU A 232 11.86 -8.03 21.81
CA LEU A 232 12.48 -7.20 20.77
C LEU A 232 14.01 -7.45 20.64
N VAL A 233 14.69 -7.74 21.75
CA VAL A 233 16.13 -8.02 21.73
C VAL A 233 16.40 -9.33 20.99
N ALA A 234 15.62 -10.36 21.28
CA ALA A 234 15.73 -11.66 20.60
C ALA A 234 15.35 -11.53 19.11
N LEU A 235 14.31 -10.77 18.77
CA LEU A 235 13.91 -10.53 17.38
C LEU A 235 15.02 -9.83 16.57
N LYS A 236 15.64 -8.77 17.15
CA LYS A 236 16.77 -8.07 16.53
C LYS A 236 17.99 -8.96 16.39
N ALA A 237 18.35 -9.72 17.44
CA ALA A 237 19.48 -10.64 17.41
C ALA A 237 19.31 -11.74 16.34
N ALA A 238 18.08 -12.16 16.08
CA ALA A 238 17.74 -13.12 15.02
C ALA A 238 17.63 -12.50 13.62
N GLY A 239 17.81 -11.18 13.47
CA GLY A 239 17.67 -10.46 12.20
C GLY A 239 16.23 -10.43 11.66
N LEU A 240 15.23 -10.56 12.54
CA LEU A 240 13.81 -10.61 12.17
C LEU A 240 13.13 -9.24 12.13
N VAL A 241 13.79 -8.18 12.64
CA VAL A 241 13.29 -6.80 12.54
C VAL A 241 13.97 -6.14 11.35
N PHE A 242 13.18 -5.68 10.39
CA PHE A 242 13.68 -4.94 9.23
C PHE A 242 13.84 -3.45 9.57
N CYS A 243 12.77 -2.81 10.06
CA CYS A 243 12.80 -1.43 10.55
C CYS A 243 11.74 -1.22 11.64
N GLU A 244 11.85 -0.12 12.37
CA GLU A 244 11.02 0.21 13.53
C GLU A 244 10.43 1.61 13.43
N GLY A 245 9.55 1.93 14.38
CA GLY A 245 9.01 3.28 14.52
C GLY A 245 7.99 3.64 13.45
N ILE A 246 7.23 2.66 12.99
CA ILE A 246 6.09 2.84 12.10
C ILE A 246 4.78 2.73 12.89
N ARG A 247 3.74 3.47 12.49
CA ARG A 247 2.42 3.40 13.13
C ARG A 247 1.51 2.40 12.45
N ASN A 248 1.22 2.56 11.18
CA ASN A 248 0.38 1.66 10.41
C ASN A 248 0.68 1.77 8.92
N THR A 249 1.78 1.17 8.50
CA THR A 249 2.10 1.00 7.10
C THR A 249 1.22 -0.11 6.52
N PHE A 250 0.06 0.29 5.99
CA PHE A 250 -0.96 -0.67 5.57
C PHE A 250 -0.55 -1.48 4.35
N ASP A 251 0.19 -0.87 3.42
CA ASP A 251 0.71 -1.54 2.23
C ASP A 251 2.19 -1.25 2.03
N LEU A 252 2.88 -2.23 1.46
CA LEU A 252 4.30 -2.24 1.16
C LEU A 252 4.48 -2.55 -0.31
N ARG A 253 5.39 -1.84 -1.00
CA ARG A 253 5.68 -2.12 -2.40
C ARG A 253 7.12 -1.83 -2.76
N PHE A 254 7.74 -2.71 -3.52
CA PHE A 254 9.03 -2.43 -4.15
C PHE A 254 8.87 -1.54 -5.37
N SER A 255 9.74 -0.53 -5.49
CA SER A 255 9.85 0.29 -6.70
C SER A 255 10.52 -0.48 -7.84
N PRO A 256 10.48 0.03 -9.08
CA PRO A 256 11.24 -0.55 -10.20
C PRO A 256 12.76 -0.63 -9.97
N GLU A 257 13.28 0.14 -9.03
CA GLU A 257 14.69 0.13 -8.61
C GLU A 257 14.99 -0.90 -7.51
N GLY A 258 13.98 -1.60 -7.00
CA GLY A 258 14.09 -2.58 -5.92
C GLY A 258 14.16 -1.95 -4.52
N GLU A 259 13.71 -0.72 -4.36
CA GLU A 259 13.61 -0.03 -3.08
C GLU A 259 12.21 -0.18 -2.50
N LEU A 260 12.12 -0.43 -1.19
CA LEU A 260 10.85 -0.67 -0.50
C LEU A 260 10.22 0.65 -0.04
N PHE A 261 8.94 0.82 -0.34
CA PHE A 261 8.14 1.96 0.13
C PHE A 261 6.92 1.46 0.91
N GLY A 262 6.41 2.32 1.80
CA GLY A 262 5.21 2.04 2.57
C GLY A 262 4.41 3.29 2.85
N ALA A 263 3.09 3.21 2.66
CA ALA A 263 2.14 4.28 2.93
C ALA A 263 1.59 4.12 4.34
N GLU A 264 1.61 5.19 5.15
CA GLU A 264 1.38 5.13 6.59
C GLU A 264 0.35 6.14 7.08
N ASN A 265 -0.57 5.66 7.92
CA ASN A 265 -1.62 6.48 8.51
C ASN A 265 -1.15 7.21 9.77
N GLY A 266 -1.46 8.50 9.89
CA GLY A 266 -1.21 9.33 11.06
C GLY A 266 -2.18 9.10 12.23
N PRO A 267 -1.87 9.69 13.41
CA PRO A 267 -2.68 9.63 14.62
C PRO A 267 -3.92 10.54 14.56
N ASP A 268 -4.76 10.46 15.58
CA ASP A 268 -5.93 11.32 15.79
C ASP A 268 -5.57 12.79 16.19
N ARG A 269 -4.33 13.20 15.95
CA ARG A 269 -3.86 14.58 15.95
C ARG A 269 -3.57 14.99 14.53
N HIS A 270 -3.79 16.24 14.15
CA HIS A 270 -3.57 16.73 12.78
C HIS A 270 -2.08 16.74 12.41
N MET A 271 -1.47 15.55 12.40
CA MET A 271 -0.13 15.28 11.85
C MET A 271 -0.29 14.67 10.46
N SER A 272 0.64 14.96 9.58
CA SER A 272 0.61 14.45 8.21
C SER A 272 0.63 12.92 8.19
N ASP A 273 -0.11 12.33 7.25
CA ASP A 273 0.08 10.94 6.86
C ASP A 273 1.34 10.81 6.00
N GLU A 274 1.98 9.64 5.97
CA GLU A 274 3.33 9.49 5.44
C GLU A 274 3.43 8.55 4.23
N LEU A 275 4.42 8.80 3.38
CA LEU A 275 5.05 7.81 2.53
C LEU A 275 6.51 7.68 2.97
N ASN A 276 6.94 6.48 3.27
CA ASN A 276 8.28 6.19 3.75
C ASN A 276 9.07 5.33 2.75
N TRP A 277 10.30 5.73 2.45
CA TRP A 277 11.30 4.84 1.86
C TRP A 277 11.90 3.96 2.96
N LEU A 278 11.44 2.71 3.02
CA LEU A 278 11.74 1.78 4.10
C LEU A 278 13.08 1.09 3.89
N ARG A 279 13.98 1.22 4.85
CA ARG A 279 15.35 0.69 4.82
C ARG A 279 15.68 -0.09 6.08
N GLU A 280 16.48 -1.14 5.93
CA GLU A 280 16.91 -1.99 7.03
C GLU A 280 17.62 -1.18 8.13
N GLY A 281 17.28 -1.47 9.39
CA GLY A 281 17.89 -0.87 10.57
C GLY A 281 17.50 0.58 10.84
N ARG A 282 16.57 1.17 10.07
CA ARG A 282 16.09 2.53 10.29
C ARG A 282 14.92 2.55 11.29
N HIS A 283 14.75 3.72 11.93
CA HIS A 283 13.62 4.05 12.78
C HIS A 283 12.86 5.23 12.19
N TYR A 284 11.55 5.10 11.97
CA TYR A 284 10.71 6.06 11.25
C TYR A 284 9.93 7.02 12.15
N GLY A 285 10.24 7.05 13.45
CA GLY A 285 9.83 8.10 14.37
C GLY A 285 8.72 7.73 15.33
N PHE A 286 7.72 6.92 14.95
CA PHE A 286 6.62 6.59 15.85
C PHE A 286 7.11 5.86 17.12
N PRO A 287 6.62 6.23 18.32
CA PRO A 287 5.59 7.23 18.60
C PRO A 287 6.10 8.66 18.89
N TRP A 288 7.41 8.93 18.81
CA TRP A 288 8.00 10.23 19.16
C TRP A 288 7.82 11.30 18.10
N ARG A 289 7.77 10.89 16.85
CA ARG A 289 7.72 11.77 15.69
C ARG A 289 6.90 11.15 14.58
N MET A 290 6.08 11.96 13.92
CA MET A 290 5.27 11.54 12.78
C MET A 290 4.89 12.74 11.92
N GLY A 291 4.79 12.56 10.59
CA GLY A 291 4.46 13.62 9.66
C GLY A 291 5.42 14.80 9.72
N GLY A 292 6.71 14.56 10.00
CA GLY A 292 7.72 15.60 10.17
C GLY A 292 7.58 16.44 11.45
N ALA A 293 6.69 16.06 12.38
CA ALA A 293 6.42 16.79 13.62
C ALA A 293 6.60 15.90 14.86
N ASP A 294 7.03 16.49 15.95
CA ASP A 294 7.19 15.78 17.21
C ASP A 294 5.82 15.51 17.85
N ASN A 295 5.69 14.35 18.48
CA ASN A 295 4.59 14.06 19.38
C ASN A 295 4.77 14.89 20.66
N PRO A 296 3.88 15.86 20.94
CA PRO A 296 4.08 16.77 22.07
C PRO A 296 3.97 16.08 23.43
N GLN A 297 3.36 14.92 23.53
CA GLN A 297 3.19 14.15 24.76
C GLN A 297 4.53 13.68 25.36
N GLN A 298 5.61 13.67 24.58
CA GLN A 298 6.95 13.39 25.08
C GLN A 298 7.57 14.54 25.88
N PHE A 299 6.99 15.73 25.86
CA PHE A 299 7.52 16.92 26.55
C PHE A 299 6.79 17.18 27.85
N PRO A 300 7.52 17.54 28.93
CA PRO A 300 6.96 17.64 30.30
C PRO A 300 5.92 18.74 30.48
N ASP A 301 5.95 19.76 29.62
CA ASP A 301 5.06 20.94 29.74
C ASP A 301 3.89 20.87 28.73
N TYR A 302 3.61 19.69 28.16
CA TYR A 302 2.52 19.56 27.22
C TYR A 302 1.16 19.79 27.86
N ASP A 303 0.44 20.78 27.34
CA ASP A 303 -0.96 21.04 27.68
C ASP A 303 -1.87 20.79 26.46
N PRO A 304 -2.65 19.69 26.45
CA PRO A 304 -3.54 19.39 25.34
C PRO A 304 -4.64 20.42 25.12
N ALA A 305 -4.98 21.24 26.14
CA ALA A 305 -5.97 22.31 25.98
C ALA A 305 -5.46 23.47 25.11
N LEU A 306 -4.15 23.61 24.96
CA LEU A 306 -3.51 24.60 24.10
C LEU A 306 -3.13 24.07 22.72
N ASP A 307 -3.22 22.77 22.50
CA ASP A 307 -2.81 22.13 21.24
C ASP A 307 -3.84 22.37 20.13
N LYS A 308 -3.50 23.24 19.19
CA LYS A 308 -4.33 23.60 18.04
C LYS A 308 -4.53 22.47 17.03
N LEU A 309 -3.75 21.40 17.14
CA LEU A 309 -3.83 20.24 16.24
C LEU A 309 -4.77 19.15 16.78
N LEU A 310 -5.35 19.30 17.97
CA LEU A 310 -6.36 18.39 18.48
C LEU A 310 -7.77 18.78 18.00
N ASP A 311 -8.55 17.79 17.58
CA ASP A 311 -9.94 17.95 17.20
C ASP A 311 -10.83 16.97 17.96
N THR A 312 -11.82 17.50 18.68
CA THR A 312 -12.73 16.71 19.53
C THR A 312 -13.64 15.77 18.73
N ARG A 313 -13.62 15.80 17.41
CA ARG A 313 -14.29 14.80 16.57
C ARG A 313 -13.58 13.46 16.57
N PHE A 314 -12.28 13.42 16.80
CA PHE A 314 -11.47 12.20 16.79
C PHE A 314 -11.56 11.37 18.06
N THR A 315 -11.38 10.07 17.92
CA THR A 315 -11.60 9.07 18.99
C THR A 315 -10.61 9.21 20.13
N ALA A 316 -9.30 9.34 19.84
CA ALA A 316 -8.28 9.49 20.88
C ALA A 316 -8.43 10.79 21.66
N VAL A 317 -8.80 11.88 20.97
CA VAL A 317 -9.06 13.18 21.61
C VAL A 317 -10.29 13.11 22.52
N LYS A 318 -11.42 12.57 22.04
CA LYS A 318 -12.63 12.33 22.86
C LYS A 318 -12.36 11.46 24.08
N ALA A 319 -11.50 10.46 23.94
CA ALA A 319 -11.15 9.53 25.01
C ALA A 319 -10.14 10.11 26.02
N GLY A 320 -9.62 11.32 25.77
CA GLY A 320 -8.64 11.97 26.65
C GLY A 320 -7.27 11.28 26.61
N HIS A 321 -6.89 10.68 25.48
CA HIS A 321 -5.62 9.98 25.32
C HIS A 321 -4.43 10.92 25.15
N PHE A 322 -4.67 12.21 24.81
CA PHE A 322 -3.67 13.27 24.81
C PHE A 322 -3.62 13.92 26.19
N TYR A 323 -2.51 13.78 26.88
CA TYR A 323 -2.28 14.29 28.25
C TYR A 323 -0.80 14.55 28.49
N ASN A 324 -0.46 15.31 29.51
CA ASN A 324 0.93 15.43 29.97
C ASN A 324 1.40 14.08 30.52
N ASP A 325 2.43 13.50 29.93
CA ASP A 325 2.89 12.16 30.27
C ASP A 325 4.35 12.13 30.73
N PRO A 326 4.59 12.30 32.03
CA PRO A 326 5.96 12.31 32.57
C PRO A 326 6.68 10.96 32.46
N THR A 327 5.97 9.91 32.04
CA THR A 327 6.53 8.56 31.84
C THR A 327 6.80 8.23 30.38
N PHE A 328 6.61 9.20 29.47
CA PHE A 328 6.90 8.98 28.05
C PHE A 328 8.39 8.63 27.86
N PRO A 329 8.73 7.56 27.14
CA PRO A 329 10.11 7.12 27.01
C PRO A 329 10.94 8.11 26.19
N PRO A 330 12.27 8.17 26.42
CA PRO A 330 13.16 9.01 25.62
C PRO A 330 13.16 8.59 24.15
N ALA A 331 13.24 9.58 23.27
CA ALA A 331 13.30 9.35 21.81
C ALA A 331 14.60 8.65 21.39
N PRO A 332 14.58 7.85 20.33
CA PRO A 332 15.78 7.34 19.66
C PRO A 332 16.68 8.49 19.19
N ALA A 333 18.00 8.28 19.22
CA ALA A 333 18.97 9.29 18.83
C ALA A 333 18.89 9.68 17.34
N VAL A 334 18.45 8.76 16.50
CA VAL A 334 18.31 8.96 15.04
C VAL A 334 16.96 8.42 14.59
N MET A 335 16.22 9.29 13.91
CA MET A 335 14.96 8.95 13.24
C MET A 335 15.05 9.37 11.78
N THR A 336 14.35 8.62 10.92
CA THR A 336 14.29 8.89 9.47
C THR A 336 12.99 9.63 9.17
N GLU A 337 13.09 10.77 8.49
CA GLU A 337 11.93 11.54 8.07
C GLU A 337 11.22 10.88 6.89
N PRO A 338 9.90 11.04 6.77
CA PRO A 338 9.15 10.61 5.58
C PRO A 338 9.50 11.44 4.35
N ILE A 339 8.95 11.03 3.21
CA ILE A 339 9.14 11.72 1.93
C ILE A 339 8.42 13.06 1.96
N ARG A 340 9.10 14.10 1.46
CA ARG A 340 8.55 15.46 1.40
C ARG A 340 7.67 15.62 0.17
N ASN A 341 6.46 16.14 0.37
CA ASN A 341 5.55 16.55 -0.69
C ASN A 341 5.81 18.02 -1.05
N LEU A 342 6.03 18.29 -2.34
CA LEU A 342 6.24 19.63 -2.90
C LEU A 342 4.95 20.20 -3.52
N GLY A 343 3.83 19.50 -3.37
CA GLY A 343 2.55 19.85 -3.98
C GLY A 343 2.41 19.33 -5.42
N PRO A 344 1.37 19.76 -6.15
CA PRO A 344 0.33 20.73 -5.74
C PRO A 344 -0.87 20.11 -5.02
N ASP A 345 -0.93 18.78 -4.85
CA ASP A 345 -2.08 18.09 -4.26
C ASP A 345 -1.71 17.35 -2.96
N ALA A 346 -2.71 17.07 -2.13
CA ALA A 346 -2.61 16.34 -0.86
C ALA A 346 -1.63 17.00 0.14
N ASP A 347 -1.57 18.32 0.17
CA ASP A 347 -0.58 19.10 0.91
C ASP A 347 -1.18 20.20 1.81
N LYS A 348 -2.48 20.11 2.11
CA LYS A 348 -3.10 20.98 3.11
C LYS A 348 -2.79 20.52 4.53
N PHE A 349 -2.54 21.46 5.42
CA PHE A 349 -2.23 21.21 6.82
C PHE A 349 -2.88 22.24 7.75
N ARG A 350 -3.07 21.86 9.00
CA ARG A 350 -3.42 22.79 10.07
C ARG A 350 -2.15 23.36 10.68
N ASN A 351 -2.04 24.68 10.67
CA ASN A 351 -0.92 25.37 11.28
C ASN A 351 -0.96 25.24 12.82
N PRO A 352 0.11 24.74 13.47
CA PRO A 352 0.12 24.53 14.92
C PRO A 352 0.09 25.82 15.74
N VAL A 353 0.42 26.97 15.14
CA VAL A 353 0.48 28.27 15.84
C VAL A 353 -0.88 28.95 15.89
N ASP A 354 -1.55 29.08 14.74
CA ASP A 354 -2.82 29.80 14.62
C ASP A 354 -4.05 28.88 14.50
N GLY A 355 -3.86 27.60 14.18
CA GLY A 355 -4.94 26.63 13.96
C GLY A 355 -5.62 26.76 12.60
N GLU A 356 -5.14 27.64 11.73
CA GLU A 356 -5.68 27.85 10.39
C GLU A 356 -5.28 26.73 9.44
N ILE A 357 -6.17 26.43 8.48
CA ILE A 357 -5.87 25.52 7.37
C ILE A 357 -5.06 26.28 6.33
N LYS A 358 -3.93 25.72 5.92
CA LYS A 358 -3.02 26.28 4.93
C LYS A 358 -2.69 25.24 3.88
N ASP A 359 -2.33 25.69 2.70
CA ASP A 359 -1.81 24.91 1.60
C ASP A 359 -0.30 25.07 1.55
N ALA A 360 0.44 23.95 1.60
CA ALA A 360 1.89 24.01 1.73
C ALA A 360 2.57 24.50 0.46
N SER A 361 2.12 24.06 -0.70
CA SER A 361 2.69 24.47 -1.98
C SER A 361 2.39 25.94 -2.31
N ASP A 362 1.22 26.46 -1.95
CA ASP A 362 0.90 27.88 -2.07
C ASP A 362 1.83 28.77 -1.22
N LEU A 363 2.31 28.23 -0.09
CA LEU A 363 3.26 28.91 0.79
C LEU A 363 4.73 28.66 0.40
N GLY A 364 4.99 27.77 -0.56
CA GLY A 364 6.34 27.37 -0.94
C GLY A 364 7.07 26.57 0.15
N VAL A 365 6.32 25.86 1.03
CA VAL A 365 6.88 25.00 2.08
C VAL A 365 6.53 23.54 1.81
N PRO A 366 7.47 22.60 1.95
CA PRO A 366 7.17 21.18 1.81
C PRO A 366 6.49 20.64 3.07
N MET A 367 5.69 19.57 2.89
CA MET A 367 5.15 18.79 4.01
C MET A 367 5.51 17.30 3.92
N PHE A 368 5.19 16.48 4.96
CA PHE A 368 5.63 15.10 5.14
C PHE A 368 4.45 14.14 5.40
N THR A 369 3.81 13.46 4.44
CA THR A 369 3.89 13.56 2.97
C THR A 369 2.55 14.08 2.50
N PHE A 370 1.47 13.63 3.17
CA PHE A 370 0.09 13.91 2.78
C PHE A 370 -0.65 14.71 3.85
N SER A 371 -1.70 15.42 3.44
CA SER A 371 -2.67 16.00 4.37
C SER A 371 -3.10 14.98 5.42
N SER A 372 -3.27 15.42 6.66
CA SER A 372 -3.68 14.55 7.77
C SER A 372 -5.00 13.83 7.48
N HIS A 373 -5.12 12.61 7.98
CA HIS A 373 -6.35 11.80 7.95
C HIS A 373 -6.82 11.36 6.57
N ARG A 374 -5.97 11.41 5.55
CA ARG A 374 -6.28 10.81 4.24
C ARG A 374 -6.28 9.28 4.30
N SER A 375 -5.62 8.70 5.31
CA SER A 375 -5.42 7.25 5.44
C SER A 375 -4.85 6.64 4.15
N PRO A 376 -3.62 6.94 3.76
CA PRO A 376 -3.01 6.32 2.59
C PRO A 376 -2.87 4.81 2.83
N LEU A 377 -3.40 4.00 1.91
CA LEU A 377 -3.44 2.55 2.07
C LEU A 377 -2.69 1.82 0.95
N GLY A 378 -3.30 1.64 -0.22
CA GLY A 378 -2.64 0.96 -1.32
C GLY A 378 -1.53 1.79 -1.97
N VAL A 379 -0.39 1.16 -2.27
CA VAL A 379 0.73 1.77 -2.99
C VAL A 379 1.21 0.85 -4.12
N VAL A 380 1.38 1.39 -5.32
CA VAL A 380 1.95 0.67 -6.48
C VAL A 380 2.87 1.56 -7.29
N PHE A 381 3.68 0.95 -8.13
CA PHE A 381 4.55 1.63 -9.09
C PHE A 381 4.24 1.18 -10.53
N ASP A 382 4.55 2.02 -11.53
CA ASP A 382 4.66 1.55 -12.92
C ASP A 382 5.95 0.70 -13.07
N GLU A 383 5.89 -0.53 -12.55
CA GLU A 383 7.03 -1.45 -12.46
C GLU A 383 7.66 -1.74 -13.82
N THR A 384 6.84 -1.81 -14.85
CA THR A 384 7.27 -2.12 -16.23
C THR A 384 7.65 -0.89 -17.04
N ARG A 385 7.50 0.31 -16.49
CA ARG A 385 7.76 1.60 -17.15
C ARG A 385 7.04 1.75 -18.50
N THR A 386 5.86 1.14 -18.62
CA THR A 386 5.04 1.16 -19.84
C THR A 386 4.14 2.39 -19.94
N MET A 387 3.87 3.05 -18.86
CA MET A 387 3.04 4.26 -18.85
C MET A 387 3.74 5.42 -19.55
N ALA A 388 2.96 6.30 -20.19
CA ALA A 388 3.49 7.52 -20.78
C ALA A 388 3.85 8.55 -19.68
N ALA A 389 4.72 9.50 -20.03
CA ALA A 389 4.97 10.65 -19.18
C ALA A 389 3.65 11.39 -18.84
N PRO A 390 3.48 11.90 -17.60
CA PRO A 390 4.49 11.95 -16.54
C PRO A 390 4.59 10.68 -15.67
N TYR A 391 3.82 9.65 -15.89
CA TYR A 391 3.54 8.52 -15.00
C TYR A 391 4.60 7.41 -14.98
N ARG A 392 5.53 7.47 -15.93
CA ARG A 392 6.49 6.38 -16.17
C ARG A 392 7.40 6.09 -14.99
N GLY A 393 7.31 4.88 -14.45
CA GLY A 393 8.13 4.39 -13.35
C GLY A 393 7.78 5.02 -12.00
N ASP A 394 6.77 5.86 -11.96
CA ASP A 394 6.37 6.62 -10.78
C ASP A 394 5.42 5.81 -9.87
N ALA A 395 5.22 6.31 -8.65
CA ALA A 395 4.35 5.73 -7.64
C ALA A 395 2.90 6.22 -7.78
N PHE A 396 1.97 5.37 -7.30
CA PHE A 396 0.57 5.72 -7.13
C PHE A 396 0.11 5.30 -5.73
N VAL A 397 -0.64 6.17 -5.04
CA VAL A 397 -1.11 5.94 -3.67
C VAL A 397 -2.59 6.24 -3.57
N LEU A 398 -3.33 5.38 -2.86
CA LEU A 398 -4.75 5.57 -2.57
C LEU A 398 -4.97 6.36 -1.28
N GLY A 399 -5.84 7.36 -1.31
CA GLY A 399 -6.42 7.97 -0.12
C GLY A 399 -7.74 7.29 0.23
N TYR A 400 -7.84 6.67 1.42
CA TYR A 400 -8.99 5.85 1.82
C TYR A 400 -10.16 6.66 2.37
N MET A 401 -9.88 7.72 3.14
CA MET A 401 -10.91 8.47 3.85
C MET A 401 -11.50 9.56 2.99
N ASP A 402 -12.81 9.72 3.06
CA ASP A 402 -13.50 10.89 2.54
C ASP A 402 -13.00 12.15 3.25
N GLY A 403 -12.28 12.98 2.54
CA GLY A 403 -11.78 14.26 3.03
C GLY A 403 -12.72 15.42 2.71
N ASP A 404 -14.04 15.19 2.65
CA ASP A 404 -15.00 16.13 2.13
C ASP A 404 -15.22 17.37 3.04
N GLU A 405 -15.76 18.41 2.41
CA GLU A 405 -16.04 19.71 3.03
C GLU A 405 -17.16 19.66 4.08
N ASN A 406 -17.95 18.58 4.12
CA ASN A 406 -19.21 18.52 4.84
C ASN A 406 -19.08 17.96 6.25
N GLY A 407 -17.86 17.60 6.68
CA GLY A 407 -17.59 17.20 8.06
C GLY A 407 -18.27 15.87 8.43
N ALA A 408 -18.36 14.92 7.50
CA ALA A 408 -18.58 13.52 7.85
C ALA A 408 -17.60 13.13 8.95
N ALA A 409 -17.95 12.21 9.82
CA ALA A 409 -17.33 12.01 11.14
C ALA A 409 -15.81 11.77 11.15
N TYR A 410 -15.19 11.61 9.97
CA TYR A 410 -13.77 11.35 9.78
C TYR A 410 -13.17 12.14 8.60
N ALA A 411 -13.94 13.03 7.97
CA ALA A 411 -13.42 13.92 6.96
C ALA A 411 -12.30 14.77 7.55
N GLY A 412 -11.18 14.83 6.89
CA GLY A 412 -10.13 15.77 7.23
C GLY A 412 -10.73 17.18 7.24
N PRO A 413 -10.43 18.04 8.21
CA PRO A 413 -10.96 19.40 8.29
C PRO A 413 -10.37 20.32 7.21
N PHE A 414 -9.67 19.76 6.22
CA PHE A 414 -8.81 20.51 5.31
C PHE A 414 -9.43 20.75 3.95
N MET A 415 -10.69 20.44 3.74
CA MET A 415 -11.36 20.60 2.44
C MET A 415 -10.50 20.04 1.28
N ASP A 416 -9.78 18.97 1.57
CA ASP A 416 -8.92 18.26 0.63
C ASP A 416 -9.54 16.89 0.39
N ALA A 417 -10.53 16.85 -0.52
CA ALA A 417 -11.22 15.62 -0.85
C ALA A 417 -10.21 14.51 -1.16
N SER A 418 -10.32 13.41 -0.43
CA SER A 418 -9.58 12.18 -0.60
C SER A 418 -10.46 11.14 -1.32
N GLU A 419 -10.39 9.85 -0.98
CA GLU A 419 -11.00 8.78 -1.78
C GLU A 419 -10.55 8.85 -3.24
N ASP A 420 -9.24 8.97 -3.41
CA ASP A 420 -8.59 9.24 -4.69
C ASP A 420 -7.40 8.30 -4.96
N LEU A 421 -6.93 8.36 -6.20
CA LEU A 421 -5.65 7.84 -6.63
C LEU A 421 -4.73 9.02 -6.90
N LEU A 422 -3.67 9.12 -6.12
CA LEU A 422 -2.60 10.08 -6.28
C LEU A 422 -1.48 9.50 -7.17
N HIS A 423 -0.88 10.31 -8.00
CA HIS A 423 0.38 10.05 -8.69
C HIS A 423 1.50 10.80 -7.97
N LEU A 424 2.59 10.12 -7.70
CA LEU A 424 3.75 10.65 -7.02
C LEU A 424 4.99 10.48 -7.89
N ARG A 425 5.52 11.58 -8.41
CA ARG A 425 6.82 11.57 -9.06
C ARG A 425 7.92 11.78 -8.02
N LEU A 426 8.65 10.70 -7.74
CA LEU A 426 9.71 10.67 -6.75
C LEU A 426 11.03 11.16 -7.35
N SER A 427 11.71 12.06 -6.64
CA SER A 427 13.03 12.57 -7.00
C SER A 427 13.97 12.37 -5.81
N ARG A 428 15.11 11.71 -6.01
CA ARG A 428 16.07 11.46 -4.94
C ARG A 428 16.80 12.74 -4.54
N VAL A 429 16.78 13.04 -3.23
CA VAL A 429 17.45 14.21 -2.65
C VAL A 429 18.21 13.77 -1.40
N GLY A 430 19.53 13.79 -1.47
CA GLY A 430 20.40 13.32 -0.37
C GLY A 430 20.15 11.85 -0.02
N ASP A 431 19.80 11.60 1.23
CA ASP A 431 19.51 10.25 1.76
C ASP A 431 17.98 9.96 1.81
N ASN A 432 17.17 10.65 1.02
CA ASN A 432 15.72 10.43 0.94
C ASN A 432 15.18 10.82 -0.44
N TYR A 433 13.86 10.93 -0.56
CA TYR A 433 13.13 11.40 -1.73
C TYR A 433 12.31 12.64 -1.41
N GLU A 434 11.99 13.40 -2.46
CA GLU A 434 10.93 14.40 -2.51
C GLU A 434 9.93 13.99 -3.59
N ALA A 435 8.65 14.29 -3.39
CA ALA A 435 7.56 13.93 -4.28
C ALA A 435 6.85 15.16 -4.84
N THR A 436 6.60 15.18 -6.15
CA THR A 436 5.52 16.00 -6.71
C THR A 436 4.26 15.14 -6.73
N VAL A 437 3.20 15.60 -6.09
CA VAL A 437 1.96 14.83 -5.90
C VAL A 437 0.82 15.44 -6.69
N THR A 438 0.11 14.63 -7.49
CA THR A 438 -1.05 15.07 -8.28
C THR A 438 -2.19 14.06 -8.20
N LYS A 439 -3.44 14.54 -8.13
CA LYS A 439 -4.64 13.69 -8.20
C LYS A 439 -4.86 13.21 -9.63
N VAL A 440 -5.09 11.91 -9.81
CA VAL A 440 -5.37 11.27 -11.11
C VAL A 440 -6.85 10.93 -11.26
N VAL A 441 -7.41 10.22 -10.27
CA VAL A 441 -8.81 9.79 -10.22
C VAL A 441 -9.37 10.09 -8.85
N THR A 442 -10.62 10.55 -8.76
CA THR A 442 -11.29 10.88 -7.51
C THR A 442 -12.71 10.32 -7.48
N GLY A 443 -13.30 10.21 -6.28
CA GLY A 443 -14.68 9.77 -6.08
C GLY A 443 -14.84 8.28 -5.89
N PHE A 444 -13.80 7.57 -5.50
CA PHE A 444 -13.94 6.20 -4.99
C PHE A 444 -14.81 6.19 -3.72
N ASN A 445 -15.16 5.00 -3.27
CA ASN A 445 -15.80 4.83 -1.96
C ASN A 445 -14.89 3.94 -1.11
N ASN A 446 -14.11 4.55 -0.24
CA ASN A 446 -13.11 3.91 0.61
C ASN A 446 -12.17 2.96 -0.18
N PRO A 447 -11.33 3.45 -1.11
CA PRO A 447 -10.41 2.60 -1.85
C PRO A 447 -9.36 2.06 -0.89
N ILE A 448 -9.21 0.72 -0.83
CA ILE A 448 -8.43 0.08 0.24
C ILE A 448 -7.11 -0.50 -0.27
N ASP A 449 -7.08 -1.00 -1.50
CA ASP A 449 -5.89 -1.64 -2.04
C ASP A 449 -5.83 -1.53 -3.56
N THR A 450 -4.62 -1.64 -4.10
CA THR A 450 -4.35 -1.44 -5.52
C THR A 450 -3.29 -2.40 -6.04
N GLU A 451 -3.37 -2.75 -7.33
CA GLU A 451 -2.38 -3.56 -8.03
C GLU A 451 -2.19 -3.04 -9.46
N VAL A 452 -0.99 -3.22 -10.02
CA VAL A 452 -0.67 -2.77 -11.38
C VAL A 452 -0.32 -3.94 -12.29
N ILE A 453 -0.92 -3.96 -13.50
CA ILE A 453 -0.60 -4.91 -14.55
C ILE A 453 -0.38 -4.15 -15.86
N GLY A 454 0.85 -4.05 -16.29
CA GLY A 454 1.24 -3.20 -17.42
C GLY A 454 0.81 -1.74 -17.19
N GLN A 455 0.00 -1.17 -18.10
CA GLN A 455 -0.52 0.19 -17.94
C GLN A 455 -1.85 0.27 -17.17
N ARG A 456 -2.32 -0.81 -16.56
CA ARG A 456 -3.60 -0.82 -15.84
C ARG A 456 -3.38 -0.87 -14.35
N ILE A 457 -4.04 0.03 -13.65
CA ILE A 457 -4.11 0.07 -12.19
C ILE A 457 -5.48 -0.47 -11.79
N TYR A 458 -5.50 -1.46 -10.92
CA TYR A 458 -6.73 -2.05 -10.36
C TYR A 458 -6.92 -1.58 -8.93
N VAL A 459 -8.16 -1.22 -8.57
CA VAL A 459 -8.48 -0.69 -7.24
C VAL A 459 -9.68 -1.41 -6.67
N ILE A 460 -9.61 -1.81 -5.40
CA ILE A 460 -10.76 -2.27 -4.62
C ILE A 460 -11.32 -1.12 -3.80
N SER A 461 -12.62 -0.83 -3.97
CA SER A 461 -13.39 0.00 -3.05
C SER A 461 -14.01 -0.86 -1.96
N TYR A 462 -13.73 -0.51 -0.70
CA TYR A 462 -14.22 -1.19 0.48
C TYR A 462 -15.58 -0.66 0.98
N GLY A 463 -15.97 0.52 0.53
CA GLY A 463 -17.30 1.10 0.74
C GLY A 463 -18.37 0.44 -0.13
N VAL A 464 -19.63 0.57 0.27
CA VAL A 464 -20.79 0.00 -0.46
C VAL A 464 -21.19 0.93 -1.62
N PRO A 465 -21.32 0.39 -2.84
CA PRO A 465 -21.16 -0.98 -3.27
C PRO A 465 -19.68 -1.36 -3.35
N PHE A 466 -19.32 -2.56 -2.83
CA PHE A 466 -17.95 -3.10 -2.89
C PHE A 466 -17.55 -3.30 -4.35
N ALA A 467 -16.71 -2.44 -4.88
CA ALA A 467 -16.42 -2.38 -6.30
C ALA A 467 -14.96 -2.70 -6.62
N ILE A 468 -14.73 -3.28 -7.79
CA ILE A 468 -13.41 -3.40 -8.38
C ILE A 468 -13.37 -2.51 -9.62
N TRP A 469 -12.34 -1.68 -9.71
CA TRP A 469 -12.12 -0.72 -10.78
C TRP A 469 -10.87 -1.05 -11.58
N GLU A 470 -10.90 -0.79 -12.87
CA GLU A 470 -9.73 -0.77 -13.76
C GLU A 470 -9.52 0.67 -14.24
N ILE A 471 -8.33 1.18 -14.02
CA ILE A 471 -7.88 2.49 -14.47
C ILE A 471 -6.82 2.25 -15.53
N THR A 472 -7.12 2.61 -16.77
CA THR A 472 -6.18 2.46 -17.89
C THR A 472 -5.41 3.76 -18.06
N MET A 473 -4.11 3.71 -17.79
CA MET A 473 -3.17 4.80 -17.92
C MET A 473 -2.71 4.94 -19.38
N PRO A 474 -2.30 6.15 -19.82
CA PRO A 474 -1.75 6.35 -21.15
C PRO A 474 -0.42 5.58 -21.29
N VAL A 475 -0.23 4.91 -22.42
CA VAL A 475 1.02 4.19 -22.71
C VAL A 475 2.01 5.08 -23.43
N SER A 476 3.29 4.87 -23.15
CA SER A 476 4.34 5.40 -24.00
C SER A 476 4.33 4.67 -25.33
N LEU A 477 4.41 5.47 -26.39
CA LEU A 477 4.47 4.94 -27.75
C LEU A 477 5.92 4.86 -28.27
N ASP A 478 6.84 5.44 -27.49
CA ASP A 478 8.25 5.50 -27.83
C ASP A 478 8.95 4.20 -27.47
N VAL A 479 9.87 3.80 -28.31
CA VAL A 479 10.78 2.68 -28.02
C VAL A 479 11.75 3.14 -26.95
N GLN A 480 11.91 2.35 -25.90
CA GLN A 480 12.71 2.67 -24.73
C GLN A 480 13.90 1.74 -24.59
N LEU A 481 14.94 2.23 -23.94
CA LEU A 481 16.08 1.44 -23.50
C LEU A 481 16.05 1.31 -21.97
N SER A 482 16.19 0.07 -21.48
CA SER A 482 16.11 -0.25 -20.05
C SER A 482 17.08 -1.37 -19.67
N HIS A 483 17.15 -1.75 -18.39
CA HIS A 483 17.92 -2.91 -17.89
C HIS A 483 19.38 -2.93 -18.34
N PHE A 484 20.08 -1.82 -18.19
CA PHE A 484 21.48 -1.69 -18.57
C PHE A 484 22.40 -2.50 -17.65
N SER A 485 23.24 -3.36 -18.20
CA SER A 485 24.21 -4.14 -17.44
C SER A 485 25.50 -4.41 -18.23
N TRP A 486 26.64 -4.47 -17.51
CA TRP A 486 27.89 -4.96 -18.06
C TRP A 486 27.94 -6.47 -17.97
N THR A 487 28.37 -7.10 -19.06
CA THR A 487 28.64 -8.53 -19.12
C THR A 487 30.06 -8.78 -19.63
N PRO A 488 30.62 -9.97 -19.46
CA PRO A 488 31.92 -10.32 -20.05
C PRO A 488 31.96 -10.22 -21.58
N LEU A 489 30.81 -10.17 -22.24
CA LEU A 489 30.67 -10.13 -23.70
C LEU A 489 30.35 -8.74 -24.24
N GLY A 490 30.20 -7.73 -23.36
CA GLY A 490 29.86 -6.37 -23.75
C GLY A 490 28.75 -5.76 -22.89
N TYR A 491 28.18 -4.65 -23.36
CA TYR A 491 27.13 -3.93 -22.67
C TYR A 491 25.75 -4.41 -23.12
N SER A 492 24.98 -4.91 -22.18
CA SER A 492 23.63 -5.44 -22.43
C SER A 492 22.55 -4.50 -21.96
N PHE A 493 21.45 -4.41 -22.69
CA PHE A 493 20.25 -3.68 -22.28
C PHE A 493 19.01 -4.20 -23.02
N ALA A 494 17.84 -3.87 -22.47
CA ALA A 494 16.56 -4.18 -23.08
C ALA A 494 16.09 -3.02 -23.97
N ILE A 495 15.43 -3.35 -25.06
CA ILE A 495 14.72 -2.43 -25.95
C ILE A 495 13.24 -2.75 -25.85
N ASP A 496 12.47 -1.89 -25.22
CA ASP A 496 11.04 -2.03 -25.01
C ASP A 496 10.28 -1.31 -26.13
N ALA A 497 9.57 -2.07 -26.96
CA ALA A 497 8.84 -1.56 -28.11
C ALA A 497 7.31 -1.77 -27.92
N PRO A 498 6.59 -0.81 -27.34
CA PRO A 498 5.16 -0.97 -27.02
C PRO A 498 4.25 -1.21 -28.22
N ARG A 499 4.67 -0.78 -29.41
CA ARG A 499 3.92 -0.96 -30.68
C ARG A 499 4.63 -1.80 -31.72
N GLY A 500 5.88 -2.18 -31.48
CA GLY A 500 6.73 -2.71 -32.51
C GLY A 500 7.09 -1.66 -33.59
N GLY A 501 7.56 -2.12 -34.74
CA GLY A 501 7.88 -1.28 -35.89
C GLY A 501 9.37 -1.01 -36.10
N ASN A 502 9.70 -0.30 -37.18
CA ASN A 502 11.09 -0.02 -37.55
C ASN A 502 11.75 0.92 -36.54
N THR A 503 12.86 0.49 -36.00
CA THR A 503 13.62 1.27 -34.99
C THR A 503 15.10 1.16 -35.31
N SER A 504 15.82 2.29 -35.19
CA SER A 504 17.28 2.31 -35.25
C SER A 504 17.83 2.56 -33.85
N LEU A 505 18.78 1.73 -33.44
CA LEU A 505 19.61 1.93 -32.25
C LEU A 505 20.85 2.71 -32.65
N GLN A 506 21.13 3.80 -31.98
CA GLN A 506 22.30 4.65 -32.23
C GLN A 506 23.18 4.77 -30.99
N ILE A 507 24.46 4.96 -31.23
CA ILE A 507 25.49 5.18 -30.21
C ILE A 507 26.22 6.50 -30.47
N SER A 508 26.63 7.14 -29.36
CA SER A 508 27.48 8.33 -29.37
C SER A 508 28.47 8.27 -28.20
N SER A 509 29.62 8.87 -28.35
CA SER A 509 30.59 9.11 -27.27
C SER A 509 30.55 10.55 -26.71
N ASN A 510 29.82 11.46 -27.37
CA ASN A 510 29.84 12.91 -27.06
C ASN A 510 28.43 13.53 -27.07
N LEU A 511 27.35 12.74 -27.26
CA LEU A 511 25.96 13.19 -27.39
C LEU A 511 25.66 14.07 -28.62
N VAL A 512 26.64 14.31 -29.48
CA VAL A 512 26.54 15.16 -30.69
C VAL A 512 26.57 14.28 -31.95
N ASP A 513 27.61 13.46 -32.07
CA ASP A 513 27.84 12.61 -33.23
C ASP A 513 27.25 11.21 -32.94
N TRP A 514 26.24 10.81 -33.70
CA TRP A 514 25.53 9.57 -33.55
C TRP A 514 25.76 8.64 -34.73
N SER A 515 26.16 7.42 -34.46
CA SER A 515 26.27 6.35 -35.45
C SER A 515 25.22 5.26 -35.20
N THR A 516 24.64 4.73 -36.27
CA THR A 516 23.67 3.65 -36.18
C THR A 516 24.38 2.31 -35.98
N LEU A 517 24.10 1.66 -34.85
CA LEU A 517 24.57 0.30 -34.57
C LEU A 517 23.70 -0.77 -35.24
N TRP A 518 22.40 -0.48 -35.32
CA TRP A 518 21.44 -1.49 -35.72
C TRP A 518 20.14 -0.83 -36.16
N THR A 519 19.48 -1.41 -37.15
CA THR A 519 18.13 -1.04 -37.56
C THR A 519 17.34 -2.33 -37.80
N SER A 520 16.19 -2.47 -37.21
CA SER A 520 15.31 -3.62 -37.39
C SER A 520 13.85 -3.27 -37.14
N GLU A 521 12.98 -4.11 -37.61
CA GLU A 521 11.58 -4.13 -37.23
C GLU A 521 11.47 -4.88 -35.90
N LEU A 522 11.07 -4.15 -34.86
CA LEU A 522 10.80 -4.72 -33.52
C LEU A 522 9.39 -5.29 -33.48
N THR A 523 9.23 -6.43 -32.83
CA THR A 523 7.92 -6.91 -32.40
C THR A 523 7.46 -6.18 -31.15
N VAL A 524 6.16 -6.16 -30.90
CA VAL A 524 5.64 -5.64 -29.62
C VAL A 524 6.23 -6.44 -28.46
N GLY A 525 6.79 -5.74 -27.48
CA GLY A 525 7.41 -6.32 -26.30
C GLY A 525 8.87 -5.91 -26.10
N THR A 526 9.59 -6.67 -25.30
CA THR A 526 10.98 -6.43 -24.93
C THR A 526 11.93 -7.29 -25.75
N THR A 527 12.94 -6.67 -26.35
CA THR A 527 14.05 -7.33 -27.04
C THR A 527 15.35 -7.00 -26.33
N TYR A 528 16.15 -8.01 -26.00
CA TYR A 528 17.47 -7.78 -25.41
C TYR A 528 18.54 -7.60 -26.48
N TYR A 529 19.38 -6.59 -26.31
CA TYR A 529 20.48 -6.28 -27.20
C TYR A 529 21.81 -6.35 -26.43
N LEU A 530 22.82 -6.90 -27.06
CA LEU A 530 24.18 -6.94 -26.55
C LEU A 530 25.09 -6.14 -27.50
N ASP A 531 25.64 -5.04 -27.03
CA ASP A 531 26.71 -4.33 -27.72
C ASP A 531 28.06 -4.96 -27.42
N GLY A 532 28.42 -5.96 -28.23
CA GLY A 532 29.73 -6.64 -28.17
C GLY A 532 30.90 -5.75 -28.63
N SER A 533 30.62 -4.56 -29.22
CA SER A 533 31.64 -3.57 -29.56
C SER A 533 32.02 -2.69 -28.38
N ALA A 534 31.34 -2.83 -27.26
CA ALA A 534 31.66 -2.12 -26.03
C ALA A 534 33.01 -2.63 -25.52
N ASP A 535 34.07 -2.00 -25.99
CA ASP A 535 35.42 -2.21 -25.52
C ASP A 535 35.53 -1.83 -24.05
N LEU A 536 36.33 -2.55 -23.26
CA LEU A 536 36.57 -2.27 -21.85
C LEU A 536 37.34 -0.95 -21.60
N SER A 537 37.52 -0.15 -22.65
CA SER A 537 38.19 1.15 -22.57
C SER A 537 37.32 2.19 -21.85
N PRO A 538 37.89 3.00 -20.96
CA PRO A 538 37.15 4.03 -20.23
C PRO A 538 36.75 5.17 -21.19
N GLY A 539 35.50 5.12 -21.67
CA GLY A 539 34.89 6.18 -22.48
C GLY A 539 33.39 6.22 -22.23
N ALA A 540 32.81 7.41 -22.24
CA ALA A 540 31.36 7.55 -22.15
C ALA A 540 30.72 6.96 -23.42
N ARG A 541 29.69 6.14 -23.25
CA ARG A 541 28.83 5.62 -24.30
C ARG A 541 27.39 5.99 -24.02
N PHE A 542 26.76 6.58 -25.00
CA PHE A 542 25.36 6.98 -24.95
C PHE A 542 24.59 6.23 -26.02
N TYR A 543 23.40 5.76 -25.68
CA TYR A 543 22.55 5.03 -26.61
C TYR A 543 21.21 5.77 -26.73
N ARG A 544 20.63 5.74 -27.93
CA ARG A 544 19.27 6.21 -28.19
C ARG A 544 18.58 5.35 -29.24
N THR A 545 17.27 5.33 -29.20
CA THR A 545 16.44 4.80 -30.27
C THR A 545 15.89 5.92 -31.15
N LEU A 546 15.79 5.66 -32.44
CA LEU A 546 15.06 6.47 -33.39
C LEU A 546 14.02 5.59 -34.07
N SER A 547 12.74 5.88 -33.82
CA SER A 547 11.65 5.33 -34.60
C SER A 547 11.24 6.36 -35.66
N PRO A 548 10.90 5.95 -36.89
CA PRO A 548 10.34 6.88 -37.86
C PRO A 548 9.11 7.53 -37.23
N ALA A 549 9.02 8.85 -37.30
CA ALA A 549 7.84 9.56 -36.85
C ALA A 549 6.61 8.92 -37.51
N SER A 550 5.65 8.46 -36.70
CA SER A 550 4.38 7.96 -37.25
C SER A 550 3.78 9.11 -38.05
N ALA A 551 3.66 8.93 -39.37
CA ALA A 551 2.89 9.84 -40.19
C ALA A 551 1.50 9.96 -39.54
N SER A 552 1.17 11.15 -39.07
CA SER A 552 -0.15 11.48 -38.53
C SER A 552 -1.19 11.09 -39.59
N ARG A 553 -2.03 10.11 -39.28
CA ARG A 553 -3.27 9.87 -39.99
C ARG A 553 -4.37 10.69 -39.40
#